data_1e9f0cecfbe089f239dcbf8a91eb317c
#
_entry.id   1e9f0cecfbe089f239dcbf8a91eb317c
#
_cell.length_a   1.000
_cell.length_b   1.000
_cell.length_c   1.000
_cell.angle_alpha   90.00
_cell.angle_beta   90.00
_cell.angle_gamma   90.00
#
_symmetry.space_group_name_H-M   'P 1'
#
loop_
_entity.id
_entity.type
_entity.pdbx_description
1 polymer ?
#
loop_
_entity_poly.entity_id
_entity_poly.type
_entity_poly.pdbx_seq_one_letter_code
_entity_poly.pdbx_strand_id
1 'polypeptide(L)'
;MKRLPYFFLITLTGVALAQESSNPYDLKVAVTRAGDRFQVNASYEVPISPCEAFAFITDYEGAKILPGIVESRVLSRSGNKVRVSRLLEERILFISFEVRSELEYLEIPNKVLFFEQVNGDTKYYKGSWRLFPEKNFTTFKYDAQVEPNSLVPSVVIEFFIKNGLRQQFEAMAEIASLKKSASAKACR
;
A
#
# COMPACT_ATOMS: atom_id res chain seq x y z
N MET A 1 49.24 -15.19 58.16
CA MET A 1 48.43 -15.97 57.23
C MET A 1 47.24 -15.06 56.77
N LYS A 2 47.36 -14.36 55.63
CA LYS A 2 46.33 -13.45 55.12
C LYS A 2 45.55 -14.19 54.01
N ARG A 3 44.28 -14.43 54.21
CA ARG A 3 43.36 -15.03 53.19
C ARG A 3 42.84 -13.92 52.30
N LEU A 4 43.08 -14.04 50.97
CA LEU A 4 42.55 -13.19 49.93
C LEU A 4 41.18 -13.69 49.53
N PRO A 5 40.12 -12.84 49.43
CA PRO A 5 38.82 -13.28 48.92
C PRO A 5 38.84 -13.27 47.36
N TYR A 6 38.46 -14.39 46.79
CA TYR A 6 38.20 -14.52 45.36
C TYR A 6 36.90 -13.77 45.00
N PHE A 7 37.05 -12.72 44.17
CA PHE A 7 35.90 -12.01 43.59
C PHE A 7 35.46 -12.76 42.30
N PHE A 8 34.30 -13.39 42.37
CA PHE A 8 33.72 -14.12 41.27
C PHE A 8 32.98 -13.11 40.35
N LEU A 9 33.58 -12.77 39.21
CA LEU A 9 32.97 -11.87 38.22
C LEU A 9 31.96 -12.65 37.38
N ILE A 10 30.68 -12.49 37.66
CA ILE A 10 29.58 -13.05 36.84
C ILE A 10 29.41 -12.15 35.62
N THR A 11 29.87 -12.57 34.48
CA THR A 11 29.58 -11.91 33.19
C THR A 11 28.18 -12.32 32.73
N LEU A 12 27.20 -11.43 32.88
CA LEU A 12 25.90 -11.57 32.25
C LEU A 12 26.07 -11.38 30.71
N THR A 13 26.09 -12.48 29.96
CA THR A 13 25.93 -12.42 28.51
C THR A 13 24.47 -12.18 28.21
N GLY A 14 24.12 -10.93 27.88
CA GLY A 14 22.81 -10.56 27.37
C GLY A 14 22.65 -11.15 25.96
N VAL A 15 21.75 -12.13 25.82
CA VAL A 15 21.29 -12.61 24.52
C VAL A 15 20.33 -11.54 23.96
N ALA A 16 20.81 -10.75 23.02
CA ALA A 16 19.94 -9.86 22.23
C ALA A 16 19.08 -10.75 21.33
N LEU A 17 17.82 -10.95 21.68
CA LEU A 17 16.82 -11.51 20.79
C LEU A 17 16.57 -10.47 19.69
N ALA A 18 17.09 -10.73 18.51
CA ALA A 18 16.71 -10.00 17.33
C ALA A 18 15.22 -10.25 17.10
N GLN A 19 14.40 -9.22 17.29
CA GLN A 19 12.98 -9.25 17.03
C GLN A 19 12.84 -9.23 15.50
N GLU A 20 12.63 -10.39 14.88
CA GLU A 20 12.26 -10.50 13.49
C GLU A 20 10.98 -9.69 13.31
N SER A 21 11.03 -8.65 12.45
CA SER A 21 9.83 -7.88 12.12
C SER A 21 8.85 -8.85 11.43
N SER A 22 7.71 -9.10 12.09
CA SER A 22 6.68 -9.95 11.53
C SER A 22 6.21 -9.36 10.19
N ASN A 23 6.18 -10.16 9.14
CA ASN A 23 5.62 -9.81 7.84
C ASN A 23 4.44 -10.75 7.53
N PRO A 24 3.30 -10.59 8.24
CA PRO A 24 2.20 -11.55 8.23
C PRO A 24 1.51 -11.68 6.87
N TYR A 25 1.75 -10.72 5.97
CA TYR A 25 1.14 -10.68 4.63
C TYR A 25 2.14 -10.97 3.51
N ASP A 26 3.34 -11.45 3.80
CA ASP A 26 4.44 -11.61 2.84
C ASP A 26 4.64 -10.38 1.95
N LEU A 27 4.50 -9.18 2.54
CA LEU A 27 4.58 -7.92 1.81
C LEU A 27 5.97 -7.69 1.24
N LYS A 28 6.01 -7.48 -0.07
CA LYS A 28 7.19 -7.09 -0.85
C LYS A 28 6.89 -5.79 -1.56
N VAL A 29 7.78 -4.81 -1.42
CA VAL A 29 7.69 -3.51 -2.11
C VAL A 29 9.03 -3.23 -2.75
N ALA A 30 9.00 -2.91 -4.03
CA ALA A 30 10.16 -2.49 -4.80
C ALA A 30 9.84 -1.19 -5.56
N VAL A 31 10.76 -0.26 -5.52
CA VAL A 31 10.68 0.98 -6.29
C VAL A 31 11.96 1.16 -7.07
N THR A 32 11.84 1.38 -8.37
CA THR A 32 12.94 1.72 -9.25
C THR A 32 12.69 3.07 -9.90
N ARG A 33 13.75 3.82 -10.17
CA ARG A 33 13.67 5.12 -10.83
C ARG A 33 14.31 5.05 -12.21
N ALA A 34 13.62 5.58 -13.22
CA ALA A 34 14.12 5.73 -14.58
C ALA A 34 13.84 7.18 -15.03
N GLY A 35 14.86 8.04 -14.99
CA GLY A 35 14.72 9.47 -15.21
C GLY A 35 13.82 10.12 -14.16
N ASP A 36 12.73 10.76 -14.61
CA ASP A 36 11.75 11.41 -13.74
C ASP A 36 10.60 10.49 -13.34
N ARG A 37 10.57 9.24 -13.82
CA ARG A 37 9.54 8.25 -13.51
C ARG A 37 9.99 7.27 -12.43
N PHE A 38 9.05 6.89 -11.61
CA PHE A 38 9.19 5.83 -10.64
C PHE A 38 8.31 4.65 -11.04
N GLN A 39 8.89 3.46 -11.04
CA GLN A 39 8.16 2.20 -11.15
C GLN A 39 7.98 1.66 -9.74
N VAL A 40 6.73 1.48 -9.32
CA VAL A 40 6.36 0.92 -8.03
C VAL A 40 5.78 -0.46 -8.24
N ASN A 41 6.37 -1.46 -7.61
CA ASN A 41 5.87 -2.83 -7.57
C ASN A 41 5.62 -3.21 -6.12
N ALA A 42 4.44 -3.76 -5.85
CA ALA A 42 4.16 -4.34 -4.55
C ALA A 42 3.41 -5.66 -4.71
N SER A 43 3.63 -6.59 -3.78
CA SER A 43 2.81 -7.78 -3.64
C SER A 43 2.60 -8.12 -2.18
N TYR A 44 1.40 -8.60 -1.85
CA TYR A 44 1.06 -9.08 -0.52
C TYR A 44 -0.06 -10.11 -0.59
N GLU A 45 -0.18 -10.92 0.46
CA GLU A 45 -1.11 -12.03 0.57
C GLU A 45 -2.15 -11.75 1.64
N VAL A 46 -3.43 -11.96 1.31
CA VAL A 46 -4.53 -11.78 2.28
C VAL A 46 -5.42 -13.02 2.26
N PRO A 47 -5.83 -13.57 3.43
CA PRO A 47 -6.64 -14.80 3.53
C PRO A 47 -8.12 -14.52 3.19
N ILE A 48 -8.39 -14.03 1.98
CA ILE A 48 -9.71 -13.74 1.41
C ILE A 48 -9.83 -14.31 0.00
N SER A 49 -11.07 -14.50 -0.47
CA SER A 49 -11.33 -14.95 -1.83
C SER A 49 -11.03 -13.87 -2.87
N PRO A 50 -10.83 -14.22 -4.16
CA PRO A 50 -10.65 -13.24 -5.23
C PRO A 50 -11.81 -12.26 -5.39
N CYS A 51 -13.04 -12.71 -5.11
CA CYS A 51 -14.21 -11.85 -5.13
C CYS A 51 -14.15 -10.81 -4.01
N GLU A 52 -13.85 -11.22 -2.77
CA GLU A 52 -13.66 -10.30 -1.64
C GLU A 52 -12.50 -9.34 -1.89
N ALA A 53 -11.40 -9.83 -2.46
CA ALA A 53 -10.25 -9.03 -2.85
C ALA A 53 -10.62 -7.97 -3.89
N PHE A 54 -11.41 -8.36 -4.90
CA PHE A 54 -11.88 -7.44 -5.93
C PHE A 54 -12.85 -6.41 -5.36
N ALA A 55 -13.80 -6.83 -4.53
CA ALA A 55 -14.72 -5.94 -3.83
C ALA A 55 -13.96 -4.92 -2.96
N PHE A 56 -12.86 -5.32 -2.32
CA PHE A 56 -12.02 -4.42 -1.53
C PHE A 56 -11.33 -3.35 -2.39
N ILE A 57 -10.68 -3.71 -3.49
CA ILE A 57 -9.97 -2.73 -4.33
C ILE A 57 -10.89 -1.86 -5.18
N THR A 58 -12.16 -2.24 -5.34
CA THR A 58 -13.20 -1.48 -6.06
C THR A 58 -14.18 -0.75 -5.15
N ASP A 59 -13.99 -0.81 -3.82
CA ASP A 59 -14.69 0.03 -2.85
C ASP A 59 -14.10 1.45 -2.86
N TYR A 60 -14.34 2.16 -3.97
CA TYR A 60 -13.72 3.46 -4.22
C TYR A 60 -14.03 4.50 -3.15
N GLU A 61 -15.27 4.56 -2.68
CA GLU A 61 -15.69 5.54 -1.68
C GLU A 61 -15.28 5.11 -0.27
N GLY A 62 -15.24 3.80 0.00
CA GLY A 62 -14.71 3.23 1.23
C GLY A 62 -13.19 3.34 1.36
N ALA A 63 -12.47 3.69 0.28
CA ALA A 63 -11.01 3.86 0.29
C ALA A 63 -10.53 4.96 1.26
N LYS A 64 -11.42 5.83 1.76
CA LYS A 64 -11.10 6.85 2.78
C LYS A 64 -10.61 6.27 4.12
N ILE A 65 -10.79 4.98 4.35
CA ILE A 65 -10.23 4.31 5.53
C ILE A 65 -8.73 4.01 5.39
N LEU A 66 -8.19 4.10 4.17
CA LEU A 66 -6.78 3.87 3.90
C LEU A 66 -5.96 5.11 4.29
N PRO A 67 -4.77 4.91 4.86
CA PRO A 67 -3.90 6.02 5.21
C PRO A 67 -3.63 6.95 4.03
N GLY A 68 -3.63 8.25 4.27
CA GLY A 68 -3.35 9.27 3.27
C GLY A 68 -4.52 9.62 2.34
N ILE A 69 -5.61 8.83 2.27
CA ILE A 69 -6.76 9.16 1.44
C ILE A 69 -7.78 9.97 2.24
N VAL A 70 -7.85 11.27 1.99
CA VAL A 70 -8.78 12.20 2.66
C VAL A 70 -10.15 12.18 1.99
N GLU A 71 -10.16 12.19 0.65
CA GLU A 71 -11.38 12.11 -0.13
C GLU A 71 -11.25 11.06 -1.23
N SER A 72 -12.34 10.35 -1.47
CA SER A 72 -12.48 9.45 -2.62
C SER A 72 -13.95 9.37 -3.01
N ARG A 73 -14.26 9.71 -4.25
CA ARG A 73 -15.63 9.81 -4.76
C ARG A 73 -15.73 9.32 -6.18
N VAL A 74 -16.72 8.50 -6.45
CA VAL A 74 -17.07 8.09 -7.82
C VAL A 74 -17.71 9.27 -8.55
N LEU A 75 -17.10 9.68 -9.67
CA LEU A 75 -17.62 10.75 -10.54
C LEU A 75 -18.58 10.19 -11.59
N SER A 76 -18.25 9.03 -12.16
CA SER A 76 -19.09 8.36 -13.15
C SER A 76 -18.78 6.87 -13.24
N ARG A 77 -19.78 6.10 -13.70
CA ARG A 77 -19.64 4.67 -14.00
C ARG A 77 -20.35 4.36 -15.33
N SER A 78 -19.66 3.67 -16.22
CA SER A 78 -20.20 3.22 -17.50
C SER A 78 -19.67 1.82 -17.82
N GLY A 79 -20.52 0.81 -17.64
CA GLY A 79 -20.11 -0.59 -17.74
C GLY A 79 -18.99 -0.91 -16.74
N ASN A 80 -17.86 -1.36 -17.26
CA ASN A 80 -16.66 -1.71 -16.49
C ASN A 80 -15.66 -0.55 -16.32
N LYS A 81 -16.02 0.66 -16.76
CA LYS A 81 -15.23 1.87 -16.57
C LYS A 81 -15.78 2.71 -15.43
N VAL A 82 -14.91 3.13 -14.53
CA VAL A 82 -15.25 3.97 -13.38
C VAL A 82 -14.29 5.13 -13.27
N ARG A 83 -14.81 6.34 -13.20
CA ARG A 83 -14.00 7.54 -12.94
C ARG A 83 -14.15 7.94 -11.48
N VAL A 84 -13.02 8.16 -10.82
CA VAL A 84 -12.94 8.45 -9.39
C VAL A 84 -12.06 9.66 -9.16
N SER A 85 -12.56 10.62 -8.37
CA SER A 85 -11.74 11.73 -7.84
C SER A 85 -11.18 11.33 -6.48
N ARG A 86 -9.89 11.61 -6.26
CA ARG A 86 -9.20 11.38 -4.99
C ARG A 86 -8.41 12.59 -4.55
N LEU A 87 -8.42 12.83 -3.24
CA LEU A 87 -7.52 13.73 -2.55
C LEU A 87 -6.69 12.89 -1.57
N LEU A 88 -5.39 12.93 -1.77
CA LEU A 88 -4.43 12.36 -0.83
C LEU A 88 -3.78 13.49 -0.05
N GLU A 89 -3.60 13.30 1.26
CA GLU A 89 -2.83 14.17 2.13
C GLU A 89 -1.69 13.36 2.75
N GLU A 90 -0.46 13.82 2.52
CA GLU A 90 0.73 13.26 3.12
C GLU A 90 1.41 14.32 3.98
N ARG A 91 1.76 13.94 5.20
CA ARG A 91 2.49 14.82 6.11
C ARG A 91 3.94 14.38 6.22
N ILE A 92 4.84 15.28 5.84
CA ILE A 92 6.28 15.07 5.98
C ILE A 92 6.83 16.14 6.92
N LEU A 93 7.27 15.70 8.10
CA LEU A 93 7.66 16.58 9.21
C LEU A 93 6.49 17.51 9.60
N PHE A 94 6.60 18.80 9.29
CA PHE A 94 5.62 19.84 9.61
C PHE A 94 4.85 20.34 8.38
N ILE A 95 5.07 19.75 7.21
CA ILE A 95 4.50 20.20 5.94
C ILE A 95 3.51 19.16 5.46
N SER A 96 2.26 19.58 5.21
CA SER A 96 1.24 18.76 4.55
C SER A 96 1.30 18.99 3.04
N PHE A 97 1.25 17.90 2.29
CA PHE A 97 1.17 17.91 0.84
C PHE A 97 -0.16 17.28 0.42
N GLU A 98 -0.92 18.00 -0.37
CA GLU A 98 -2.12 17.47 -1.01
C GLU A 98 -1.80 17.06 -2.44
N VAL A 99 -2.31 15.90 -2.85
CA VAL A 99 -2.23 15.40 -4.23
C VAL A 99 -3.64 15.06 -4.69
N ARG A 100 -4.12 15.78 -5.71
CA ARG A 100 -5.41 15.52 -6.34
C ARG A 100 -5.22 14.68 -7.58
N SER A 101 -6.11 13.72 -7.77
CA SER A 101 -6.12 12.89 -8.96
C SER A 101 -7.55 12.51 -9.36
N GLU A 102 -7.81 12.54 -10.67
CA GLU A 102 -8.94 11.85 -11.26
C GLU A 102 -8.41 10.64 -12.01
N LEU A 103 -8.84 9.46 -11.59
CA LEU A 103 -8.42 8.19 -12.15
C LEU A 103 -9.56 7.55 -12.92
N GLU A 104 -9.30 7.11 -14.13
CA GLU A 104 -10.18 6.20 -14.86
C GLU A 104 -9.74 4.77 -14.57
N TYR A 105 -10.65 3.97 -14.04
CA TYR A 105 -10.47 2.56 -13.77
C TYR A 105 -11.15 1.72 -14.84
N LEU A 106 -10.52 0.58 -15.20
CA LEU A 106 -11.11 -0.46 -16.02
C LEU A 106 -11.15 -1.75 -15.21
N GLU A 107 -12.35 -2.21 -14.89
CA GLU A 107 -12.61 -3.37 -14.04
C GLU A 107 -12.69 -4.67 -14.87
N ILE A 108 -11.86 -5.66 -14.53
CA ILE A 108 -12.02 -7.05 -14.96
C ILE A 108 -12.32 -7.86 -13.71
N PRO A 109 -13.58 -8.21 -13.43
CA PRO A 109 -14.03 -8.77 -12.17
C PRO A 109 -13.18 -9.94 -11.68
N ASN A 110 -12.79 -9.87 -10.40
CA ASN A 110 -12.01 -10.88 -9.66
C ASN A 110 -10.61 -11.17 -10.23
N LYS A 111 -10.12 -10.34 -11.16
CA LYS A 111 -8.82 -10.56 -11.84
C LYS A 111 -7.93 -9.35 -11.85
N VAL A 112 -8.38 -8.26 -12.46
CA VAL A 112 -7.55 -7.09 -12.72
C VAL A 112 -8.35 -5.81 -12.59
N LEU A 113 -7.72 -4.80 -12.02
CA LEU A 113 -8.18 -3.43 -12.02
C LEU A 113 -7.06 -2.56 -12.61
N PHE A 114 -7.23 -2.11 -13.84
CA PHE A 114 -6.34 -1.12 -14.45
C PHE A 114 -6.76 0.28 -14.02
N PHE A 115 -5.81 1.19 -13.95
CA PHE A 115 -6.08 2.60 -13.71
C PHE A 115 -5.12 3.50 -14.47
N GLU A 116 -5.62 4.68 -14.81
CA GLU A 116 -4.84 5.74 -15.44
C GLU A 116 -5.36 7.09 -14.96
N GLN A 117 -4.45 8.00 -14.62
CA GLN A 117 -4.82 9.37 -14.28
C GLN A 117 -5.23 10.10 -15.57
N VAL A 118 -6.42 10.70 -15.53
CA VAL A 118 -6.95 11.53 -16.61
C VAL A 118 -6.85 13.02 -16.31
N ASN A 119 -6.75 13.38 -15.00
CA ASN A 119 -6.52 14.74 -14.52
C ASN A 119 -5.87 14.68 -13.13
N GLY A 120 -5.07 15.68 -12.75
CA GLY A 120 -4.49 15.77 -11.41
C GLY A 120 -3.10 16.36 -11.35
N ASP A 121 -2.48 16.24 -10.16
CA ASP A 121 -1.24 16.92 -9.80
C ASP A 121 0.04 16.16 -10.21
N THR A 122 -0.07 14.91 -10.71
CA THR A 122 1.08 14.18 -11.28
C THR A 122 1.11 14.34 -12.81
N LYS A 123 2.29 14.33 -13.41
CA LYS A 123 2.44 14.35 -14.87
C LYS A 123 2.00 13.06 -15.52
N TYR A 124 2.20 11.96 -14.81
CA TYR A 124 1.83 10.63 -15.26
C TYR A 124 1.55 9.73 -14.06
N TYR A 125 0.46 8.98 -14.10
CA TYR A 125 0.16 7.94 -13.13
C TYR A 125 -0.74 6.89 -13.78
N LYS A 126 -0.18 5.69 -13.95
CA LYS A 126 -0.88 4.56 -14.58
C LYS A 126 -0.39 3.26 -13.99
N GLY A 127 -1.29 2.29 -13.89
CA GLY A 127 -0.92 1.00 -13.36
C GLY A 127 -2.03 -0.03 -13.34
N SER A 128 -1.83 -1.06 -12.53
CA SER A 128 -2.81 -2.12 -12.33
C SER A 128 -2.69 -2.78 -10.97
N TRP A 129 -3.81 -3.27 -10.49
CA TRP A 129 -3.93 -4.29 -9.47
C TRP A 129 -4.27 -5.62 -10.13
N ARG A 130 -3.57 -6.68 -9.81
CA ARG A 130 -3.85 -8.03 -10.29
C ARG A 130 -4.04 -8.95 -9.09
N LEU A 131 -5.05 -9.80 -9.17
CA LEU A 131 -5.43 -10.74 -8.13
C LEU A 131 -5.11 -12.16 -8.59
N PHE A 132 -4.33 -12.88 -7.82
CA PHE A 132 -3.96 -14.26 -8.07
C PHE A 132 -4.54 -15.12 -6.95
N PRO A 133 -5.56 -15.96 -7.26
CA PRO A 133 -6.16 -16.86 -6.29
C PRO A 133 -5.21 -18.00 -5.94
N GLU A 134 -5.07 -18.24 -4.64
CA GLU A 134 -4.40 -19.39 -4.07
C GLU A 134 -5.38 -20.20 -3.21
N LYS A 135 -4.96 -21.37 -2.70
CA LYS A 135 -5.86 -22.26 -1.95
C LYS A 135 -6.51 -21.58 -0.73
N ASN A 136 -5.77 -20.78 0.02
CA ASN A 136 -6.22 -20.20 1.30
C ASN A 136 -6.15 -18.67 1.34
N PHE A 137 -5.65 -18.02 0.28
CA PHE A 137 -5.46 -16.57 0.23
C PHE A 137 -5.53 -16.08 -1.22
N THR A 138 -5.58 -14.78 -1.37
CA THR A 138 -5.40 -14.10 -2.66
C THR A 138 -4.14 -13.25 -2.59
N THR A 139 -3.25 -13.40 -3.55
CA THR A 139 -2.09 -12.54 -3.74
C THR A 139 -2.52 -11.32 -4.54
N PHE A 140 -2.32 -10.15 -3.95
CA PHE A 140 -2.45 -8.86 -4.62
C PHE A 140 -1.11 -8.48 -5.23
N LYS A 141 -1.11 -8.09 -6.49
CA LYS A 141 0.06 -7.51 -7.16
C LYS A 141 -0.29 -6.14 -7.69
N TYR A 142 0.46 -5.15 -7.25
CA TYR A 142 0.40 -3.78 -7.70
C TYR A 142 1.60 -3.47 -8.58
N ASP A 143 1.33 -2.85 -9.71
CA ASP A 143 2.34 -2.36 -10.65
C ASP A 143 1.90 -0.98 -11.11
N ALA A 144 2.74 0.04 -10.92
CA ALA A 144 2.41 1.39 -11.34
C ALA A 144 3.64 2.19 -11.73
N GLN A 145 3.45 3.06 -12.71
CA GLN A 145 4.38 4.10 -13.07
C GLN A 145 3.83 5.45 -12.63
N VAL A 146 4.65 6.24 -11.97
CA VAL A 146 4.32 7.59 -11.56
C VAL A 146 5.44 8.56 -11.94
N GLU A 147 5.05 9.69 -12.53
CA GLU A 147 5.93 10.83 -12.77
C GLU A 147 5.36 12.01 -11.98
N PRO A 148 5.98 12.37 -10.85
CA PRO A 148 5.54 13.50 -10.05
C PRO A 148 5.67 14.80 -10.82
N ASN A 149 4.88 15.81 -10.44
CA ASN A 149 5.10 17.16 -10.93
C ASN A 149 6.46 17.68 -10.41
N SER A 150 7.19 18.42 -11.24
CA SER A 150 8.48 19.01 -10.89
C SER A 150 8.42 19.99 -9.70
N LEU A 151 7.23 20.43 -9.30
CA LEU A 151 7.02 21.27 -8.12
C LEU A 151 7.14 20.50 -6.79
N VAL A 152 7.10 19.16 -6.81
CA VAL A 152 7.29 18.35 -5.60
C VAL A 152 8.79 18.20 -5.34
N PRO A 153 9.31 18.68 -4.19
CA PRO A 153 10.72 18.52 -3.87
C PRO A 153 11.14 17.04 -3.85
N SER A 154 12.32 16.75 -4.41
CA SER A 154 12.81 15.36 -4.49
C SER A 154 12.92 14.67 -3.12
N VAL A 155 13.25 15.42 -2.07
CA VAL A 155 13.32 14.92 -0.69
C VAL A 155 11.96 14.40 -0.20
N VAL A 156 10.87 15.03 -0.62
CA VAL A 156 9.49 14.60 -0.29
C VAL A 156 9.19 13.25 -0.95
N ILE A 157 9.53 13.16 -2.24
CA ILE A 157 9.33 11.92 -3.03
C ILE A 157 10.15 10.78 -2.43
N GLU A 158 11.43 11.01 -2.11
CA GLU A 158 12.30 10.01 -1.52
C GLU A 158 11.84 9.55 -0.14
N PHE A 159 11.35 10.47 0.69
CA PHE A 159 10.80 10.15 2.01
C PHE A 159 9.57 9.27 1.88
N PHE A 160 8.64 9.62 0.99
CA PHE A 160 7.42 8.84 0.73
C PHE A 160 7.75 7.44 0.21
N ILE A 161 8.67 7.34 -0.76
CA ILE A 161 9.11 6.06 -1.32
C ILE A 161 9.73 5.16 -0.24
N LYS A 162 10.57 5.71 0.64
CA LYS A 162 11.29 4.92 1.65
C LYS A 162 10.40 4.48 2.82
N ASN A 163 9.47 5.32 3.24
CA ASN A 163 8.75 5.14 4.50
C ASN A 163 7.23 4.97 4.32
N GLY A 164 6.62 5.70 3.38
CA GLY A 164 5.18 5.75 3.23
C GLY A 164 4.58 4.55 2.50
N LEU A 165 5.19 4.14 1.37
CA LEU A 165 4.61 3.09 0.52
C LEU A 165 4.47 1.75 1.24
N ARG A 166 5.49 1.33 2.01
CA ARG A 166 5.42 0.08 2.75
C ARG A 166 4.29 0.11 3.78
N GLN A 167 4.21 1.17 4.58
CA GLN A 167 3.16 1.33 5.59
C GLN A 167 1.77 1.36 4.94
N GLN A 168 1.63 2.00 3.79
CA GLN A 168 0.36 2.05 3.06
C GLN A 168 -0.09 0.67 2.59
N PHE A 169 0.81 -0.14 2.01
CA PHE A 169 0.47 -1.50 1.60
C PHE A 169 0.23 -2.45 2.79
N GLU A 170 0.95 -2.29 3.90
CA GLU A 170 0.68 -3.02 5.15
C GLU A 170 -0.72 -2.71 5.68
N ALA A 171 -1.09 -1.44 5.76
CA ALA A 171 -2.43 -1.03 6.17
C ALA A 171 -3.52 -1.55 5.22
N MET A 172 -3.27 -1.56 3.90
CA MET A 172 -4.20 -2.14 2.93
C MET A 172 -4.40 -3.63 3.16
N ALA A 173 -3.34 -4.40 3.40
CA ALA A 173 -3.41 -5.84 3.66
C ALA A 173 -4.19 -6.14 4.96
N GLU A 174 -3.90 -5.38 6.03
CA GLU A 174 -4.60 -5.50 7.30
C GLU A 174 -6.09 -5.20 7.17
N ILE A 175 -6.44 -4.05 6.57
CA ILE A 175 -7.83 -3.64 6.39
C ILE A 175 -8.60 -4.63 5.49
N ALA A 176 -7.98 -5.13 4.42
CA ALA A 176 -8.58 -6.17 3.58
C ALA A 176 -8.88 -7.45 4.37
N SER A 177 -7.96 -7.87 5.23
CA SER A 177 -8.13 -9.03 6.10
C SER A 177 -9.29 -8.84 7.09
N LEU A 178 -9.43 -7.65 7.68
CA LEU A 178 -10.49 -7.32 8.63
C LEU A 178 -11.87 -7.18 7.96
N LYS A 179 -11.94 -6.69 6.73
CA LYS A 179 -13.18 -6.52 5.96
C LYS A 179 -13.75 -7.80 5.36
N LYS A 180 -13.13 -8.96 5.57
CA LYS A 180 -13.55 -10.26 5.04
C LYS A 180 -15.05 -10.53 5.17
N SER A 181 -15.65 -10.26 6.32
CA SER A 181 -17.07 -10.55 6.58
C SER A 181 -18.04 -9.59 5.86
N ALA A 182 -17.65 -8.34 5.63
CA ALA A 182 -18.47 -7.35 4.93
C ALA A 182 -18.50 -7.63 3.42
N SER A 183 -17.33 -7.97 2.84
CA SER A 183 -17.17 -8.27 1.42
C SER A 183 -17.78 -9.64 1.04
N ALA A 184 -17.85 -10.59 1.97
CA ALA A 184 -18.44 -11.92 1.73
C ALA A 184 -19.93 -11.87 1.34
N LYS A 185 -20.68 -10.82 1.75
CA LYS A 185 -22.07 -10.64 1.33
C LYS A 185 -22.22 -10.25 -0.14
N ALA A 186 -21.24 -9.55 -0.70
CA ALA A 186 -21.24 -9.16 -2.11
C ALA A 186 -20.80 -10.31 -3.05
N CYS A 187 -20.27 -11.40 -2.48
CA CYS A 187 -19.69 -12.53 -3.21
C CYS A 187 -20.56 -13.78 -3.19
N ARG A 188 -21.80 -13.70 -2.69
CA ARG A 188 -22.83 -14.72 -2.74
C ARG A 188 -23.87 -14.34 -3.79
#